data_5a7ef595be2c40823630e55652e4b6a1
#
_entry.id   5a7ef595be2c40823630e55652e4b6a1
#
_cell.length_a   1.000
_cell.length_b   1.000
_cell.length_c   1.000
_cell.angle_alpha   90.00
_cell.angle_beta   90.00
_cell.angle_gamma   90.00
#
_symmetry.space_group_name_H-M   'P 1'
#
loop_
_entity.id
_entity.type
_entity.pdbx_description
1 polymer ?
#
loop_
_entity_poly.entity_id
_entity_poly.type
_entity_poly.pdbx_seq_one_letter_code
_entity_poly.pdbx_strand_id
1 'polypeptide(L)'
;MRLLIIALVTLVLLPKASPADDYSTWAKDHPKASPIWVLPKATAPSNMVWTVPDMPGSHSAGNFYYPSVCEGCHRDIYNQWKGSMMAHAWVDPVFQSVYFKYVKESKTDSEKGEVAMCSRCHTPVGYTANDMGRYTGNLKDVEGAGVFCDVCHSVAQSAGIGNGAFILKPGDASSGVPGVKYGPFKDAVSPFHGTQYSELHTRSEMCGMCHDVNHAHNYMAIENTYSEWRTGPYNTGDPKTTVTCEDCHMRQTPEYPATGSTERPDIPGYAAPKEIGAKERSHIWQHNFVGGNLAVTAILGEHPHAKMAQDRLAHSVTVEFTGAEKAVPGSIYTMPVKVTNSGAGHYLPTGLTFVREMWLDVSVSDSSGRVVYRSGDMDEAGNIKPGAVIYRSVLGKEGRAMKPTLFLPEATQVLSDHRIRPQGFDMEEFTFTVPPDAKGPLKFRAVVRYRSAPQALVNDLLGKDAPTLPVFDMGTAEGTIDMQAKETGK
;
A
#
# COMPACT_ATOMS: atom_id res chain seq x y z
N MET A 1 24.03 -72.17 5.47
CA MET A 1 23.07 -71.48 4.59
C MET A 1 22.72 -70.11 5.23
N ARG A 2 23.45 -69.06 4.91
CA ARG A 2 23.24 -67.70 5.44
C ARG A 2 22.49 -66.89 4.38
N LEU A 3 21.26 -66.46 4.71
CA LEU A 3 20.49 -65.55 3.86
C LEU A 3 21.07 -64.15 3.99
N LEU A 4 21.49 -63.59 2.86
CA LEU A 4 21.85 -62.18 2.73
C LEU A 4 20.55 -61.40 2.47
N ILE A 5 20.16 -60.55 3.42
CA ILE A 5 19.07 -59.59 3.24
C ILE A 5 19.70 -58.35 2.59
N ILE A 6 19.40 -58.14 1.31
CA ILE A 6 19.74 -56.91 0.59
C ILE A 6 18.67 -55.88 0.95
N ALA A 7 19.04 -54.89 1.77
CA ALA A 7 18.19 -53.75 2.05
C ALA A 7 18.21 -52.83 0.81
N LEU A 8 17.07 -52.76 0.12
CA LEU A 8 16.84 -51.79 -0.94
C LEU A 8 16.71 -50.40 -0.28
N VAL A 9 17.74 -49.61 -0.37
CA VAL A 9 17.65 -48.15 -0.02
C VAL A 9 16.90 -47.46 -1.16
N THR A 10 15.63 -47.23 -0.94
CA THR A 10 14.82 -46.37 -1.81
C THR A 10 15.33 -44.94 -1.63
N LEU A 11 16.06 -44.46 -2.62
CA LEU A 11 16.46 -43.06 -2.72
C LEU A 11 15.18 -42.21 -2.92
N VAL A 12 14.68 -41.64 -1.83
CA VAL A 12 13.61 -40.66 -1.90
C VAL A 12 14.23 -39.42 -2.56
N LEU A 13 13.93 -39.24 -3.82
CA LEU A 13 14.22 -37.98 -4.52
C LEU A 13 13.47 -36.88 -3.75
N LEU A 14 14.21 -36.10 -2.99
CA LEU A 14 13.71 -34.86 -2.40
C LEU A 14 13.16 -34.00 -3.55
N PRO A 15 12.02 -33.35 -3.35
CA PRO A 15 11.46 -32.45 -4.36
C PRO A 15 12.50 -31.38 -4.70
N LYS A 16 12.60 -31.07 -5.99
CA LYS A 16 13.44 -29.97 -6.47
C LYS A 16 13.27 -28.73 -5.58
N ALA A 17 14.40 -28.08 -5.34
CA ALA A 17 14.50 -26.83 -4.60
C ALA A 17 13.28 -25.92 -4.82
N SER A 18 12.75 -25.35 -3.76
CA SER A 18 11.65 -24.40 -3.85
C SER A 18 12.14 -23.15 -4.60
N PRO A 19 11.26 -22.39 -5.24
CA PRO A 19 11.65 -21.11 -5.84
C PRO A 19 12.38 -20.13 -4.87
N ALA A 20 12.23 -20.34 -3.56
CA ALA A 20 13.04 -19.65 -2.54
C ALA A 20 14.53 -20.00 -2.61
N ASP A 21 14.87 -21.24 -3.03
CA ASP A 21 16.26 -21.66 -3.19
C ASP A 21 16.89 -21.08 -4.49
N ASP A 22 16.08 -20.94 -5.54
CA ASP A 22 16.47 -20.25 -6.77
C ASP A 22 16.73 -18.76 -6.51
N TYR A 23 15.91 -18.14 -5.65
CA TYR A 23 16.15 -16.77 -5.22
C TYR A 23 17.43 -16.64 -4.39
N SER A 24 17.71 -17.59 -3.49
CA SER A 24 18.94 -17.54 -2.68
C SER A 24 20.21 -17.62 -3.52
N THR A 25 20.14 -18.29 -4.66
CA THR A 25 21.23 -18.37 -5.65
C THR A 25 21.30 -17.08 -6.46
N TRP A 26 20.19 -16.60 -6.96
CA TRP A 26 20.10 -15.34 -7.67
C TRP A 26 20.53 -14.15 -6.80
N ALA A 27 20.15 -14.12 -5.52
CA ALA A 27 20.53 -13.06 -4.58
C ALA A 27 22.04 -13.04 -4.26
N LYS A 28 22.77 -14.14 -4.44
CA LYS A 28 24.23 -14.15 -4.33
C LYS A 28 24.90 -13.44 -5.49
N ASP A 29 24.31 -13.60 -6.69
CA ASP A 29 24.79 -12.96 -7.91
C ASP A 29 24.28 -11.51 -8.02
N HIS A 30 23.19 -11.17 -7.30
CA HIS A 30 22.55 -9.86 -7.26
C HIS A 30 22.36 -9.37 -5.82
N PRO A 31 23.46 -9.15 -5.05
CA PRO A 31 23.39 -8.95 -3.60
C PRO A 31 22.65 -7.69 -3.14
N LYS A 32 22.29 -6.82 -4.07
CA LYS A 32 21.59 -5.55 -3.82
C LYS A 32 20.14 -5.54 -4.32
N ALA A 33 19.72 -6.58 -5.03
CA ALA A 33 18.35 -6.66 -5.53
C ALA A 33 17.34 -6.98 -4.42
N SER A 34 16.12 -6.51 -4.60
CA SER A 34 15.00 -6.87 -3.72
C SER A 34 14.67 -8.34 -3.85
N PRO A 35 14.32 -9.04 -2.77
CA PRO A 35 13.95 -10.44 -2.86
C PRO A 35 12.71 -10.64 -3.72
N ILE A 36 12.78 -11.57 -4.67
CA ILE A 36 11.59 -12.16 -5.26
C ILE A 36 11.04 -13.12 -4.21
N TRP A 37 9.88 -12.78 -3.65
CA TRP A 37 9.25 -13.63 -2.64
C TRP A 37 8.49 -14.74 -3.31
N VAL A 38 8.95 -15.96 -3.16
CA VAL A 38 8.07 -17.12 -3.26
C VAL A 38 7.67 -17.46 -1.84
N LEU A 39 6.49 -17.07 -1.46
CA LEU A 39 6.00 -17.37 -0.13
C LEU A 39 5.74 -18.87 0.01
N PRO A 40 6.31 -19.54 1.00
CA PRO A 40 5.88 -20.88 1.37
C PRO A 40 4.38 -20.86 1.69
N LYS A 41 3.73 -22.02 1.62
CA LYS A 41 2.32 -22.15 2.03
C LYS A 41 2.13 -21.41 3.35
N ALA A 42 1.30 -20.36 3.35
CA ALA A 42 1.16 -19.51 4.49
C ALA A 42 0.64 -20.31 5.70
N THR A 43 1.31 -20.16 6.82
CA THR A 43 0.82 -20.60 8.13
C THR A 43 0.27 -19.39 8.86
N ALA A 44 -0.76 -19.58 9.68
CA ALA A 44 -1.31 -18.48 10.48
C ALA A 44 -0.18 -17.79 11.26
N PRO A 45 0.03 -16.47 11.08
CA PRO A 45 0.99 -15.75 11.89
C PRO A 45 0.61 -15.88 13.37
N SER A 46 1.58 -16.23 14.21
CA SER A 46 1.34 -16.51 15.64
C SER A 46 0.81 -15.29 16.43
N ASN A 47 0.97 -14.10 15.87
CA ASN A 47 0.54 -12.83 16.46
C ASN A 47 -0.72 -12.26 15.82
N MET A 48 -1.34 -12.97 14.89
CA MET A 48 -2.56 -12.50 14.22
C MET A 48 -3.79 -12.99 14.97
N VAL A 49 -4.72 -12.07 15.20
CA VAL A 49 -5.98 -12.37 15.87
C VAL A 49 -7.04 -12.64 14.81
N TRP A 50 -7.56 -13.86 14.83
CA TRP A 50 -8.62 -14.29 13.89
C TRP A 50 -10.03 -14.06 14.43
N THR A 51 -10.15 -14.01 15.76
CA THR A 51 -11.38 -13.63 16.44
C THR A 51 -11.12 -12.33 17.19
N VAL A 52 -11.79 -11.26 16.79
CA VAL A 52 -11.71 -9.97 17.48
C VAL A 52 -12.82 -9.90 18.54
N PRO A 53 -12.56 -9.26 19.70
CA PRO A 53 -13.58 -9.11 20.75
C PRO A 53 -14.81 -8.35 20.27
N ASP A 54 -14.61 -7.32 19.44
CA ASP A 54 -15.70 -6.53 18.88
C ASP A 54 -16.26 -7.23 17.63
N MET A 55 -17.17 -8.16 17.89
CA MET A 55 -17.91 -8.92 16.87
C MET A 55 -19.14 -8.14 16.36
N PRO A 56 -19.76 -8.57 15.26
CA PRO A 56 -21.04 -8.03 14.84
C PRO A 56 -22.07 -8.04 15.97
N GLY A 57 -22.72 -6.89 16.23
CA GLY A 57 -23.70 -6.71 17.31
C GLY A 57 -23.09 -6.35 18.67
N SER A 58 -21.75 -6.17 18.78
CA SER A 58 -21.11 -5.72 20.03
C SER A 58 -21.43 -4.26 20.38
N HIS A 59 -21.68 -3.43 19.39
CA HIS A 59 -22.06 -2.02 19.54
C HIS A 59 -23.26 -1.69 18.65
N SER A 60 -23.95 -0.61 18.97
CA SER A 60 -24.96 -0.03 18.09
C SER A 60 -24.38 1.20 17.38
N ALA A 61 -24.91 1.55 16.21
CA ALA A 61 -24.56 2.79 15.52
C ALA A 61 -24.79 4.03 16.41
N GLY A 62 -25.83 4.00 17.23
CA GLY A 62 -26.13 5.06 18.21
C GLY A 62 -25.11 5.23 19.35
N ASN A 63 -24.11 4.34 19.46
CA ASN A 63 -23.00 4.53 20.38
C ASN A 63 -21.98 5.58 19.91
N PHE A 64 -21.95 5.88 18.61
CA PHE A 64 -20.93 6.73 17.99
C PHE A 64 -21.48 8.09 17.58
N TYR A 65 -20.67 9.13 17.77
CA TYR A 65 -20.95 10.46 17.27
C TYR A 65 -20.51 10.61 15.82
N TYR A 66 -21.39 11.17 14.99
CA TYR A 66 -21.05 11.48 13.61
C TYR A 66 -19.90 12.49 13.54
N PRO A 67 -18.97 12.39 12.57
CA PRO A 67 -17.75 13.21 12.52
C PRO A 67 -17.98 14.72 12.57
N SER A 68 -19.09 15.24 12.05
CA SER A 68 -19.41 16.67 12.09
C SER A 68 -19.63 17.22 13.50
N VAL A 69 -19.93 16.37 14.48
CA VAL A 69 -19.99 16.79 15.89
C VAL A 69 -18.59 17.18 16.39
N CYS A 70 -17.56 16.46 15.96
CA CYS A 70 -16.15 16.75 16.30
C CYS A 70 -15.67 18.05 15.64
N GLU A 71 -16.19 18.40 14.46
CA GLU A 71 -15.86 19.64 13.74
C GLU A 71 -16.07 20.90 14.61
N GLY A 72 -17.07 20.89 15.48
CA GLY A 72 -17.37 22.03 16.34
C GLY A 72 -16.19 22.54 17.16
N CYS A 73 -15.28 21.64 17.56
CA CYS A 73 -14.06 21.99 18.33
C CYS A 73 -12.77 21.61 17.60
N HIS A 74 -12.78 20.61 16.75
CA HIS A 74 -11.59 20.08 16.05
C HIS A 74 -11.61 20.39 14.55
N ARG A 75 -11.96 21.63 14.18
CA ARG A 75 -12.24 22.03 12.78
C ARG A 75 -11.11 21.74 11.83
N ASP A 76 -9.87 22.07 12.18
CA ASP A 76 -8.73 21.89 11.29
C ASP A 76 -8.44 20.40 11.07
N ILE A 77 -8.49 19.62 12.14
CA ILE A 77 -8.32 18.17 12.12
C ILE A 77 -9.45 17.50 11.31
N TYR A 78 -10.70 17.94 11.50
CA TYR A 78 -11.83 17.46 10.71
C TYR A 78 -11.67 17.78 9.23
N ASN A 79 -11.23 18.99 8.88
CA ASN A 79 -11.00 19.39 7.49
C ASN A 79 -9.89 18.59 6.81
N GLN A 80 -8.87 18.18 7.55
CA GLN A 80 -7.83 17.27 7.07
C GLN A 80 -8.40 15.88 6.81
N TRP A 81 -9.11 15.32 7.81
CA TRP A 81 -9.66 13.98 7.74
C TRP A 81 -10.71 13.81 6.65
N LYS A 82 -11.64 14.76 6.48
CA LYS A 82 -12.81 14.60 5.59
C LYS A 82 -12.44 14.36 4.12
N GLY A 83 -11.27 14.81 3.66
CA GLY A 83 -10.75 14.56 2.31
C GLY A 83 -9.89 13.30 2.19
N SER A 84 -9.63 12.61 3.29
CA SER A 84 -8.77 11.44 3.32
C SER A 84 -9.46 10.17 2.81
N MET A 85 -8.68 9.19 2.36
CA MET A 85 -9.21 7.86 2.05
C MET A 85 -9.76 7.11 3.26
N MET A 86 -9.41 7.51 4.50
CA MET A 86 -10.03 7.01 5.72
C MET A 86 -11.51 7.43 5.80
N ALA A 87 -11.81 8.70 5.54
CA ALA A 87 -13.18 9.20 5.46
C ALA A 87 -13.99 8.54 4.34
N HIS A 88 -13.32 8.17 3.26
CA HIS A 88 -13.94 7.58 2.07
C HIS A 88 -13.84 6.05 2.03
N ALA A 89 -13.36 5.41 3.09
CA ALA A 89 -13.08 3.97 3.11
C ALA A 89 -14.32 3.12 2.74
N TRP A 90 -15.52 3.57 3.12
CA TRP A 90 -16.76 2.91 2.74
C TRP A 90 -17.29 3.36 1.37
N VAL A 91 -17.29 4.66 1.09
CA VAL A 91 -17.91 5.24 -0.11
C VAL A 91 -17.02 5.20 -1.36
N ASP A 92 -15.82 4.65 -1.27
CA ASP A 92 -14.96 4.39 -2.42
C ASP A 92 -15.69 3.53 -3.46
N PRO A 93 -15.94 4.04 -4.67
CA PRO A 93 -16.73 3.34 -5.67
C PRO A 93 -16.07 2.04 -6.15
N VAL A 94 -14.74 1.97 -6.14
CA VAL A 94 -13.99 0.76 -6.51
C VAL A 94 -14.19 -0.30 -5.43
N PHE A 95 -14.02 0.08 -4.16
CA PHE A 95 -14.27 -0.80 -3.03
C PHE A 95 -15.73 -1.31 -3.02
N GLN A 96 -16.70 -0.42 -3.13
CA GLN A 96 -18.12 -0.79 -3.12
C GLN A 96 -18.48 -1.75 -4.25
N SER A 97 -17.96 -1.52 -5.47
CA SER A 97 -18.23 -2.41 -6.59
C SER A 97 -17.77 -3.83 -6.32
N VAL A 98 -16.61 -4.00 -5.70
CA VAL A 98 -16.08 -5.30 -5.30
C VAL A 98 -16.89 -5.88 -4.14
N TYR A 99 -17.13 -5.10 -3.10
CA TYR A 99 -17.83 -5.53 -1.90
C TYR A 99 -19.24 -6.05 -2.22
N PHE A 100 -20.04 -5.30 -2.98
CA PHE A 100 -21.40 -5.72 -3.32
C PHE A 100 -21.45 -6.89 -4.30
N LYS A 101 -20.45 -7.00 -5.17
CA LYS A 101 -20.30 -8.21 -6.00
C LYS A 101 -20.09 -9.44 -5.12
N TYR A 102 -19.20 -9.36 -4.12
CA TYR A 102 -18.97 -10.44 -3.16
C TYR A 102 -20.24 -10.78 -2.35
N VAL A 103 -20.91 -9.76 -1.80
CA VAL A 103 -22.18 -9.97 -1.06
C VAL A 103 -23.18 -10.74 -1.91
N LYS A 104 -23.30 -10.40 -3.20
CA LYS A 104 -24.22 -11.05 -4.14
C LYS A 104 -23.81 -12.48 -4.50
N GLU A 105 -22.52 -12.74 -4.63
CA GLU A 105 -21.97 -14.02 -5.09
C GLU A 105 -21.78 -15.01 -3.94
N SER A 106 -21.66 -14.55 -2.70
CA SER A 106 -21.48 -15.38 -1.50
C SER A 106 -22.72 -16.24 -1.21
N LYS A 107 -22.52 -17.56 -1.18
CA LYS A 107 -23.61 -18.55 -0.99
C LYS A 107 -23.56 -19.19 0.38
N THR A 108 -22.37 -19.41 0.91
CA THR A 108 -22.14 -20.07 2.21
C THR A 108 -21.93 -19.03 3.31
N ASP A 109 -22.17 -19.43 4.56
CA ASP A 109 -21.91 -18.58 5.72
C ASP A 109 -20.43 -18.27 5.89
N SER A 110 -19.55 -19.18 5.44
CA SER A 110 -18.11 -18.95 5.40
C SER A 110 -17.75 -17.80 4.45
N GLU A 111 -18.24 -17.83 3.21
CA GLU A 111 -18.01 -16.77 2.22
C GLU A 111 -18.59 -15.42 2.68
N LYS A 112 -19.76 -15.42 3.30
CA LYS A 112 -20.35 -14.21 3.89
C LYS A 112 -19.49 -13.66 5.03
N GLY A 113 -18.91 -14.55 5.85
CA GLY A 113 -17.98 -14.18 6.90
C GLY A 113 -16.71 -13.51 6.36
N GLU A 114 -16.19 -13.97 5.22
CA GLU A 114 -15.04 -13.34 4.54
C GLU A 114 -15.36 -11.93 4.05
N VAL A 115 -16.52 -11.76 3.42
CA VAL A 115 -16.98 -10.45 2.97
C VAL A 115 -17.14 -9.51 4.15
N ALA A 116 -17.65 -10.02 5.27
CA ALA A 116 -17.79 -9.26 6.51
C ALA A 116 -16.44 -8.73 7.02
N MET A 117 -15.35 -9.44 6.78
CA MET A 117 -14.00 -8.96 7.19
C MET A 117 -13.60 -7.66 6.51
N CYS A 118 -14.02 -7.41 5.28
CA CYS A 118 -13.73 -6.15 4.59
C CYS A 118 -14.25 -4.95 5.37
N SER A 119 -15.46 -5.06 5.92
CA SER A 119 -16.12 -3.98 6.62
C SER A 119 -15.54 -3.68 8.00
N ARG A 120 -14.80 -4.61 8.62
CA ARG A 120 -14.06 -4.31 9.86
C ARG A 120 -13.17 -3.08 9.74
N CYS A 121 -12.53 -2.92 8.56
CA CYS A 121 -11.62 -1.81 8.29
C CYS A 121 -12.29 -0.69 7.49
N HIS A 122 -13.25 -1.01 6.61
CA HIS A 122 -13.86 -0.02 5.73
C HIS A 122 -15.10 0.68 6.31
N THR A 123 -15.78 0.03 7.24
CA THR A 123 -16.87 0.60 8.05
C THR A 123 -16.94 -0.08 9.43
N PRO A 124 -16.03 0.23 10.35
CA PRO A 124 -15.98 -0.43 11.66
C PRO A 124 -17.28 -0.32 12.45
N VAL A 125 -17.99 0.81 12.35
CA VAL A 125 -19.29 0.99 13.01
C VAL A 125 -20.34 0.09 12.37
N GLY A 126 -20.43 0.04 11.05
CA GLY A 126 -21.34 -0.86 10.37
C GLY A 126 -21.10 -2.33 10.71
N TYR A 127 -19.82 -2.74 10.80
CA TYR A 127 -19.44 -4.07 11.21
C TYR A 127 -19.89 -4.39 12.63
N THR A 128 -19.55 -3.55 13.60
CA THR A 128 -19.87 -3.79 15.02
C THR A 128 -21.36 -3.65 15.33
N ALA A 129 -22.10 -2.84 14.56
CA ALA A 129 -23.55 -2.71 14.66
C ALA A 129 -24.32 -3.89 14.01
N ASN A 130 -23.62 -4.82 13.35
CA ASN A 130 -24.22 -5.92 12.60
C ASN A 130 -25.20 -5.48 11.49
N ASP A 131 -24.92 -4.34 10.88
CA ASP A 131 -25.77 -3.81 9.80
C ASP A 131 -25.41 -4.36 8.40
N MET A 132 -24.48 -5.28 8.36
CA MET A 132 -23.83 -5.83 7.17
C MET A 132 -24.75 -6.51 6.17
N GLY A 133 -25.85 -7.12 6.63
CA GLY A 133 -26.81 -7.80 5.77
C GLY A 133 -27.82 -6.87 5.11
N ARG A 134 -27.81 -5.59 5.43
CA ARG A 134 -28.77 -4.58 4.94
C ARG A 134 -28.19 -3.65 3.88
N TYR A 135 -26.91 -3.82 3.52
CA TYR A 135 -26.22 -2.86 2.67
C TYR A 135 -26.74 -2.89 1.23
N THR A 136 -27.47 -1.86 0.92
CA THR A 136 -27.87 -1.49 -0.46
C THR A 136 -26.99 -0.39 -1.05
N GLY A 137 -25.83 -0.07 -0.42
CA GLY A 137 -24.92 0.97 -0.88
C GLY A 137 -25.15 2.38 -0.33
N ASN A 138 -26.28 2.62 0.32
CA ASN A 138 -26.70 3.94 0.79
C ASN A 138 -26.69 4.06 2.32
N LEU A 139 -25.55 3.74 2.96
CA LEU A 139 -25.37 4.12 4.35
C LEU A 139 -25.27 5.64 4.43
N LYS A 140 -26.28 6.29 4.97
CA LYS A 140 -26.34 7.75 5.09
C LYS A 140 -25.91 8.24 6.47
N ASP A 141 -25.82 7.35 7.41
CA ASP A 141 -25.57 7.64 8.82
C ASP A 141 -24.10 7.37 9.20
N VAL A 142 -23.86 7.29 10.49
CA VAL A 142 -22.52 7.09 11.08
C VAL A 142 -21.80 5.83 10.55
N GLU A 143 -22.54 4.80 10.17
CA GLU A 143 -22.01 3.59 9.56
C GLU A 143 -21.33 3.87 8.21
N GLY A 144 -21.86 4.82 7.43
CA GLY A 144 -21.33 5.21 6.13
C GLY A 144 -20.13 6.14 6.18
N ALA A 145 -19.75 6.61 7.37
CA ALA A 145 -18.68 7.59 7.54
C ALA A 145 -17.26 7.00 7.43
N GLY A 146 -17.13 5.72 7.08
CA GLY A 146 -15.85 5.05 6.92
C GLY A 146 -15.09 4.89 8.24
N VAL A 147 -13.80 5.25 8.24
CA VAL A 147 -12.95 5.26 9.43
C VAL A 147 -12.78 6.70 9.89
N PHE A 148 -13.36 7.05 11.02
CA PHE A 148 -13.51 8.43 11.45
C PHE A 148 -13.13 8.66 12.92
N CYS A 149 -13.23 9.91 13.36
CA CYS A 149 -12.77 10.39 14.67
C CYS A 149 -13.20 9.46 15.81
N ASP A 150 -14.50 9.18 15.91
CA ASP A 150 -15.05 8.43 17.04
C ASP A 150 -14.73 6.93 16.97
N VAL A 151 -14.40 6.38 15.80
CA VAL A 151 -13.83 5.04 15.68
C VAL A 151 -12.45 5.00 16.28
N CYS A 152 -11.51 5.80 15.72
CA CYS A 152 -10.11 5.78 16.16
C CYS A 152 -9.96 6.16 17.64
N HIS A 153 -10.63 7.23 18.06
CA HIS A 153 -10.53 7.72 19.44
C HIS A 153 -11.42 6.97 20.45
N SER A 154 -12.15 5.94 20.02
CA SER A 154 -12.80 4.94 20.89
C SER A 154 -12.00 3.64 21.01
N VAL A 155 -10.90 3.46 20.26
CA VAL A 155 -10.02 2.30 20.41
C VAL A 155 -9.33 2.36 21.77
N ALA A 156 -9.78 1.51 22.68
CA ALA A 156 -9.24 1.41 24.04
C ALA A 156 -8.02 0.49 24.10
N GLN A 157 -7.99 -0.56 23.27
CA GLN A 157 -6.93 -1.56 23.25
C GLN A 157 -6.80 -2.16 21.84
N SER A 158 -5.62 -2.71 21.56
CA SER A 158 -5.41 -3.64 20.46
C SER A 158 -5.59 -5.08 20.97
N ALA A 159 -6.31 -5.91 20.23
CA ALA A 159 -6.38 -7.34 20.45
C ALA A 159 -5.25 -8.09 19.71
N GLY A 160 -4.47 -7.41 18.91
CA GLY A 160 -3.37 -7.94 18.10
C GLY A 160 -3.10 -7.09 16.87
N ILE A 161 -2.45 -7.68 15.89
CA ILE A 161 -2.13 -7.03 14.62
C ILE A 161 -2.97 -7.65 13.51
N GLY A 162 -3.45 -6.79 12.62
CA GLY A 162 -4.15 -7.18 11.40
C GLY A 162 -5.63 -7.51 11.57
N ASN A 163 -6.30 -7.64 10.44
CA ASN A 163 -7.69 -8.08 10.29
C ASN A 163 -8.71 -7.31 11.15
N GLY A 164 -8.44 -6.03 11.48
CA GLY A 164 -9.33 -5.20 12.31
C GLY A 164 -9.30 -5.59 13.80
N ALA A 165 -8.13 -5.88 14.35
CA ALA A 165 -7.95 -6.34 15.73
C ALA A 165 -8.04 -5.22 16.78
N PHE A 166 -9.05 -4.37 16.72
CA PHE A 166 -9.32 -3.30 17.69
C PHE A 166 -10.35 -3.73 18.74
N ILE A 167 -10.32 -3.06 19.91
CA ILE A 167 -11.34 -3.13 20.96
C ILE A 167 -11.83 -1.72 21.19
N LEU A 168 -13.11 -1.47 20.87
CA LEU A 168 -13.76 -0.18 20.99
C LEU A 168 -14.40 -0.01 22.37
N LYS A 169 -14.38 1.21 22.87
CA LYS A 169 -15.18 1.69 24.02
C LYS A 169 -15.82 3.02 23.65
N PRO A 170 -16.83 3.00 22.79
CA PRO A 170 -17.54 4.21 22.41
C PRO A 170 -18.35 4.77 23.59
N GLY A 171 -18.96 5.94 23.38
CA GLY A 171 -19.94 6.48 24.29
C GLY A 171 -21.34 5.88 24.07
N ASP A 172 -22.34 6.72 24.26
CA ASP A 172 -23.71 6.50 23.86
C ASP A 172 -24.25 7.81 23.29
N ALA A 173 -23.98 8.03 22.00
CA ALA A 173 -24.37 9.26 21.33
C ALA A 173 -25.91 9.44 21.29
N SER A 174 -26.65 8.33 21.23
CA SER A 174 -28.11 8.36 21.26
C SER A 174 -28.69 8.90 22.55
N SER A 175 -27.97 8.75 23.68
CA SER A 175 -28.32 9.29 25.00
C SER A 175 -27.53 10.57 25.33
N GLY A 176 -26.76 11.12 24.39
CA GLY A 176 -25.95 12.32 24.61
C GLY A 176 -24.71 12.10 25.48
N VAL A 177 -24.22 10.87 25.61
CA VAL A 177 -23.03 10.51 26.40
C VAL A 177 -21.81 10.34 25.48
N PRO A 178 -20.87 11.30 25.46
CA PRO A 178 -19.72 11.26 24.53
C PRO A 178 -18.70 10.13 24.83
N GLY A 179 -18.70 9.59 26.03
CA GLY A 179 -17.73 8.61 26.46
C GLY A 179 -16.32 9.21 26.66
N VAL A 180 -15.34 8.32 26.69
CA VAL A 180 -13.91 8.68 26.81
C VAL A 180 -13.27 8.62 25.43
N LYS A 181 -12.50 9.67 25.06
CA LYS A 181 -11.69 9.70 23.86
C LYS A 181 -10.23 9.42 24.19
N TYR A 182 -9.68 8.40 23.56
CA TYR A 182 -8.30 7.98 23.72
C TYR A 182 -7.39 8.80 22.78
N GLY A 183 -6.19 9.16 23.23
CA GLY A 183 -5.29 9.96 22.43
C GLY A 183 -3.89 10.09 23.00
N PRO A 184 -2.98 10.82 22.30
CA PRO A 184 -1.55 10.83 22.61
C PRO A 184 -1.17 11.78 23.77
N PHE A 185 -2.08 12.60 24.28
CA PHE A 185 -1.74 13.64 25.29
C PHE A 185 -2.16 13.22 26.69
N LYS A 186 -1.18 13.14 27.61
CA LYS A 186 -1.39 12.73 29.02
C LYS A 186 -2.21 13.72 29.84
N ASP A 187 -2.22 14.98 29.45
CA ASP A 187 -2.84 16.10 30.14
C ASP A 187 -3.96 16.75 29.31
N ALA A 188 -4.55 16.00 28.40
CA ALA A 188 -5.71 16.46 27.65
C ALA A 188 -6.91 16.66 28.57
N VAL A 189 -7.65 17.75 28.33
CA VAL A 189 -8.93 18.04 29.00
C VAL A 189 -9.96 18.48 28.00
N SER A 190 -11.22 18.12 28.22
CA SER A 190 -12.33 18.52 27.37
C SER A 190 -13.56 18.83 28.25
N PRO A 191 -14.33 19.86 27.93
CA PRO A 191 -15.61 20.14 28.63
C PRO A 191 -16.75 19.26 28.05
N PHE A 192 -16.51 18.57 26.91
CA PHE A 192 -17.56 17.82 26.22
C PHE A 192 -17.44 16.29 26.40
N HIS A 193 -16.25 15.74 26.40
CA HIS A 193 -16.03 14.28 26.51
C HIS A 193 -14.93 13.98 27.54
N GLY A 194 -14.91 12.75 28.06
CA GLY A 194 -13.78 12.24 28.83
C GLY A 194 -12.53 12.14 27.95
N THR A 195 -11.34 12.24 28.58
CA THR A 195 -10.04 12.12 27.90
C THR A 195 -9.18 11.09 28.61
N GLN A 196 -8.49 10.26 27.83
CA GLN A 196 -7.55 9.30 28.39
C GLN A 196 -6.32 9.18 27.48
N TYR A 197 -5.14 9.27 28.10
CA TYR A 197 -3.91 8.97 27.41
C TYR A 197 -3.88 7.50 26.97
N SER A 198 -3.49 7.29 25.74
CA SER A 198 -3.28 5.96 25.16
C SER A 198 -1.94 5.92 24.42
N GLU A 199 -1.03 5.10 24.92
CA GLU A 199 0.25 4.86 24.25
C GLU A 199 0.06 4.27 22.86
N LEU A 200 -1.01 3.46 22.64
CA LEU A 200 -1.35 2.88 21.34
C LEU A 200 -1.50 3.96 20.26
N HIS A 201 -2.05 5.14 20.61
CA HIS A 201 -2.21 6.27 19.69
C HIS A 201 -0.89 7.03 19.37
N THR A 202 0.23 6.54 19.83
CA THR A 202 1.58 7.04 19.51
C THR A 202 2.46 5.97 18.87
N ARG A 203 1.84 4.86 18.43
CA ARG A 203 2.57 3.67 17.98
C ARG A 203 1.97 3.12 16.69
N SER A 204 2.82 2.69 15.79
CA SER A 204 2.44 2.09 14.50
C SER A 204 1.46 0.92 14.62
N GLU A 205 1.36 0.26 15.78
CA GLU A 205 0.38 -0.79 16.07
C GLU A 205 -1.06 -0.28 15.92
N MET A 206 -1.32 0.99 16.17
CA MET A 206 -2.63 1.61 15.92
C MET A 206 -3.05 1.48 14.45
N CYS A 207 -2.11 1.71 13.55
CA CYS A 207 -2.33 1.54 12.11
C CYS A 207 -2.34 0.05 11.72
N GLY A 208 -1.44 -0.74 12.33
CA GLY A 208 -1.26 -2.15 12.05
C GLY A 208 -2.48 -3.02 12.36
N MET A 209 -3.41 -2.58 13.21
CA MET A 209 -4.65 -3.32 13.45
C MET A 209 -5.49 -3.50 12.18
N CYS A 210 -5.41 -2.55 11.23
CA CYS A 210 -6.14 -2.58 9.96
C CYS A 210 -5.22 -2.75 8.75
N HIS A 211 -4.01 -2.12 8.78
CA HIS A 211 -3.04 -2.16 7.68
C HIS A 211 -2.08 -3.36 7.79
N ASP A 212 -2.66 -4.52 8.07
CA ASP A 212 -2.04 -5.85 7.96
C ASP A 212 -3.16 -6.88 7.82
N VAL A 213 -3.39 -7.40 6.62
CA VAL A 213 -4.56 -8.23 6.31
C VAL A 213 -4.11 -9.55 5.73
N ASN A 214 -4.56 -10.64 6.33
CA ASN A 214 -4.37 -11.98 5.81
C ASN A 214 -5.72 -12.63 5.53
N HIS A 215 -5.73 -13.47 4.51
CA HIS A 215 -6.89 -14.25 4.10
C HIS A 215 -7.34 -15.18 5.24
N ALA A 216 -8.65 -15.19 5.54
CA ALA A 216 -9.18 -15.89 6.70
C ALA A 216 -8.98 -17.41 6.69
N HIS A 217 -8.95 -18.05 5.52
CA HIS A 217 -8.91 -19.50 5.41
C HIS A 217 -7.51 -20.07 5.09
N ASN A 218 -6.76 -19.37 4.23
CA ASN A 218 -5.45 -19.87 3.80
C ASN A 218 -4.28 -19.04 4.34
N TYR A 219 -4.58 -18.00 5.11
CA TYR A 219 -3.61 -17.10 5.76
C TYR A 219 -2.67 -16.37 4.80
N MET A 220 -3.01 -16.35 3.51
CA MET A 220 -2.24 -15.64 2.52
C MET A 220 -2.22 -14.14 2.84
N ALA A 221 -1.06 -13.53 2.72
CA ALA A 221 -0.90 -12.10 2.84
C ALA A 221 -1.69 -11.37 1.73
N ILE A 222 -2.63 -10.53 2.12
CA ILE A 222 -3.41 -9.67 1.23
C ILE A 222 -2.84 -8.27 1.24
N GLU A 223 -2.62 -7.72 2.43
CA GLU A 223 -1.97 -6.45 2.67
C GLU A 223 -1.07 -6.59 3.90
N ASN A 224 0.21 -6.22 3.79
CA ASN A 224 1.19 -6.40 4.87
C ASN A 224 2.00 -5.14 5.17
N THR A 225 1.42 -3.96 4.95
CA THR A 225 2.11 -2.68 5.09
C THR A 225 2.76 -2.52 6.48
N TYR A 226 2.05 -2.89 7.55
CA TYR A 226 2.61 -2.85 8.90
C TYR A 226 3.73 -3.87 9.11
N SER A 227 3.55 -5.12 8.67
CA SER A 227 4.58 -6.16 8.79
C SER A 227 5.84 -5.84 7.99
N GLU A 228 5.69 -5.22 6.81
CA GLU A 228 6.80 -4.71 5.99
C GLU A 228 7.59 -3.62 6.74
N TRP A 229 6.90 -2.66 7.36
CA TRP A 229 7.51 -1.64 8.19
C TRP A 229 8.14 -2.24 9.44
N ARG A 230 7.44 -3.14 10.14
CA ARG A 230 7.90 -3.75 11.41
C ARG A 230 9.22 -4.48 11.25
N THR A 231 9.44 -5.13 10.10
CA THR A 231 10.67 -5.86 9.79
C THR A 231 11.67 -5.01 8.99
N GLY A 232 11.30 -3.78 8.66
CA GLY A 232 12.11 -2.85 7.86
C GLY A 232 13.06 -1.99 8.71
N PRO A 233 13.94 -1.24 8.04
CA PRO A 233 14.99 -0.44 8.70
C PRO A 233 14.47 0.78 9.48
N TYR A 234 13.22 1.18 9.28
CA TYR A 234 12.60 2.29 10.00
C TYR A 234 12.14 1.91 11.40
N ASN A 235 11.87 0.64 11.65
CA ASN A 235 11.63 0.10 12.99
C ASN A 235 12.94 -0.41 13.59
N THR A 236 13.63 0.44 14.32
CA THR A 236 14.93 0.09 14.93
C THR A 236 14.80 -0.70 16.23
N GLY A 237 13.56 -0.82 16.77
CA GLY A 237 13.32 -1.38 18.10
C GLY A 237 13.58 -0.39 19.26
N ASP A 238 14.23 0.74 19.01
CA ASP A 238 14.40 1.84 19.97
C ASP A 238 13.39 2.94 19.64
N PRO A 239 12.49 3.29 20.58
CA PRO A 239 11.51 4.36 20.37
C PRO A 239 12.10 5.73 20.01
N LYS A 240 13.36 5.98 20.32
CA LYS A 240 14.03 7.26 20.02
C LYS A 240 14.49 7.36 18.55
N THR A 241 14.69 6.25 17.89
CA THR A 241 15.24 6.19 16.54
C THR A 241 14.29 5.51 15.54
N THR A 242 13.25 4.85 16.03
CA THR A 242 12.17 4.30 15.21
C THR A 242 11.38 5.45 14.58
N VAL A 243 11.17 5.36 13.26
CA VAL A 243 10.26 6.23 12.50
C VAL A 243 8.94 5.50 12.34
N THR A 244 7.90 6.00 12.97
CA THR A 244 6.58 5.36 13.01
C THR A 244 5.74 5.65 11.76
N CYS A 245 4.60 4.99 11.63
CA CYS A 245 3.62 5.30 10.59
C CYS A 245 3.14 6.75 10.71
N GLU A 246 2.90 7.20 11.94
CA GLU A 246 2.46 8.55 12.26
C GLU A 246 3.50 9.60 11.84
N ASP A 247 4.79 9.31 12.02
CA ASP A 247 5.87 10.23 11.64
C ASP A 247 5.91 10.55 10.15
N CYS A 248 5.41 9.65 9.33
CA CYS A 248 5.30 9.88 7.89
C CYS A 248 3.89 10.31 7.48
N HIS A 249 2.84 9.60 7.93
CA HIS A 249 1.48 9.80 7.43
C HIS A 249 0.67 10.86 8.21
N MET A 250 1.12 11.23 9.40
CA MET A 250 0.47 12.24 10.23
C MET A 250 1.35 13.48 10.52
N ARG A 251 2.43 13.66 9.72
CA ARG A 251 3.21 14.92 9.65
C ARG A 251 3.12 15.58 8.27
N GLN A 252 2.45 14.93 7.33
CA GLN A 252 2.29 15.47 5.99
C GLN A 252 1.35 16.68 5.98
N THR A 253 1.83 17.75 5.34
CA THR A 253 1.06 18.95 4.98
C THR A 253 1.22 19.20 3.48
N PRO A 254 0.50 20.18 2.90
CA PRO A 254 0.75 20.58 1.51
C PRO A 254 2.20 21.01 1.23
N GLU A 255 2.94 21.47 2.25
CA GLU A 255 4.33 21.95 2.11
C GLU A 255 5.36 20.83 2.35
N TYR A 256 5.00 19.83 3.16
CA TYR A 256 5.91 18.75 3.58
C TYR A 256 5.33 17.38 3.25
N PRO A 257 5.88 16.66 2.27
CA PRO A 257 5.43 15.29 1.94
C PRO A 257 5.70 14.26 3.05
N ALA A 258 6.59 14.57 3.99
CA ALA A 258 6.89 13.78 5.17
C ALA A 258 7.17 12.30 4.88
N THR A 259 8.08 12.03 3.94
CA THR A 259 8.54 10.68 3.57
C THR A 259 9.82 10.29 4.30
N GLY A 260 10.35 9.10 4.03
CA GLY A 260 11.67 8.70 4.51
C GLY A 260 12.83 9.52 3.92
N SER A 261 12.61 10.16 2.76
CA SER A 261 13.60 10.97 2.04
C SER A 261 13.43 12.49 2.22
N THR A 262 12.43 12.93 3.00
CA THR A 262 12.12 14.34 3.21
C THR A 262 12.04 14.68 4.69
N GLU A 263 11.98 15.97 5.00
CA GLU A 263 11.76 16.43 6.36
C GLU A 263 10.39 16.01 6.90
N ARG A 264 10.33 15.80 8.21
CA ARG A 264 9.14 15.47 8.98
C ARG A 264 9.09 16.40 10.19
N PRO A 265 8.82 17.71 9.98
CA PRO A 265 8.89 18.70 11.03
C PRO A 265 7.82 18.50 12.09
N ASP A 266 8.10 18.98 13.30
CA ASP A 266 7.07 19.22 14.29
C ASP A 266 6.18 20.39 13.85
N ILE A 267 4.87 20.22 14.03
CA ILE A 267 3.87 21.23 13.69
C ILE A 267 3.22 21.70 14.99
N PRO A 268 3.66 22.83 15.55
CA PRO A 268 3.10 23.31 16.81
C PRO A 268 1.67 23.85 16.63
N GLY A 269 0.88 23.78 17.69
CA GLY A 269 -0.48 24.30 17.66
C GLY A 269 -1.39 23.76 18.76
N TYR A 270 -2.68 23.84 18.50
CA TYR A 270 -3.75 23.41 19.39
C TYR A 270 -4.62 22.36 18.73
N ALA A 271 -4.95 21.30 19.46
CA ALA A 271 -5.87 20.28 18.94
C ALA A 271 -7.34 20.72 18.96
N ALA A 272 -7.68 21.73 19.79
CA ALA A 272 -9.00 22.34 19.92
C ALA A 272 -8.82 23.81 20.31
N PRO A 273 -9.87 24.66 20.30
CA PRO A 273 -9.75 26.06 20.67
C PRO A 273 -9.19 26.25 22.09
N LYS A 274 -8.25 27.16 22.26
CA LYS A 274 -7.62 27.48 23.56
C LYS A 274 -8.65 27.99 24.57
N GLU A 275 -9.72 28.61 24.10
CA GLU A 275 -10.81 29.17 24.90
C GLU A 275 -11.56 28.12 25.70
N ILE A 276 -11.52 26.85 25.27
CA ILE A 276 -12.12 25.71 26.00
C ILE A 276 -11.09 24.93 26.81
N GLY A 277 -9.87 25.47 27.01
CA GLY A 277 -8.83 24.89 27.84
C GLY A 277 -7.83 24.01 27.11
N ALA A 278 -7.85 23.99 25.78
CA ALA A 278 -6.83 23.27 25.01
C ALA A 278 -5.44 23.88 25.24
N LYS A 279 -4.44 23.02 25.39
CA LYS A 279 -3.03 23.43 25.60
C LYS A 279 -2.31 23.48 24.28
N GLU A 280 -1.38 24.42 24.15
CA GLU A 280 -0.43 24.42 23.05
C GLU A 280 0.46 23.18 23.09
N ARG A 281 0.74 22.62 21.96
CA ARG A 281 1.57 21.44 21.76
C ARG A 281 2.75 21.78 20.86
N SER A 282 3.89 21.19 21.12
CA SER A 282 5.04 21.27 20.20
C SER A 282 4.75 20.61 18.86
N HIS A 283 3.86 19.62 18.85
CA HIS A 283 3.41 18.95 17.64
C HIS A 283 1.93 18.59 17.74
N ILE A 284 1.17 18.86 16.67
CA ILE A 284 -0.19 18.38 16.42
C ILE A 284 -0.16 17.44 15.22
N TRP A 285 -0.56 16.19 15.45
CA TRP A 285 -0.64 15.17 14.42
C TRP A 285 -1.66 15.55 13.33
N GLN A 286 -1.22 15.54 12.08
CA GLN A 286 -2.06 15.87 10.94
C GLN A 286 -2.90 14.66 10.55
N HIS A 287 -4.17 14.87 10.24
CA HIS A 287 -5.13 13.81 9.93
C HIS A 287 -5.43 13.69 8.42
N ASN A 288 -4.50 14.11 7.57
CA ASN A 288 -4.64 13.96 6.12
C ASN A 288 -4.57 12.50 5.66
N PHE A 289 -3.83 11.64 6.38
CA PHE A 289 -3.69 10.20 6.12
C PHE A 289 -3.39 9.85 4.66
N VAL A 290 -2.55 10.63 3.99
CA VAL A 290 -2.29 10.45 2.57
C VAL A 290 -1.32 9.30 2.33
N GLY A 291 -1.70 8.40 1.42
CA GLY A 291 -0.86 7.36 0.84
C GLY A 291 -0.63 7.59 -0.65
N GLY A 292 -0.49 6.49 -1.41
CA GLY A 292 -0.33 6.52 -2.87
C GLY A 292 -1.65 6.47 -3.68
N ASN A 293 -2.82 6.54 -3.04
CA ASN A 293 -4.10 6.46 -3.75
C ASN A 293 -4.55 7.83 -4.28
N LEU A 294 -3.88 8.30 -5.32
CA LEU A 294 -4.24 9.56 -5.96
C LEU A 294 -5.48 9.46 -6.86
N ALA A 295 -5.79 8.25 -7.37
CA ALA A 295 -6.87 8.07 -8.33
C ALA A 295 -8.25 8.25 -7.68
N VAL A 296 -8.52 7.54 -6.59
CA VAL A 296 -9.83 7.59 -5.93
C VAL A 296 -10.05 8.95 -5.27
N THR A 297 -9.03 9.55 -4.65
CA THR A 297 -9.13 10.91 -4.11
C THR A 297 -9.48 11.93 -5.18
N ALA A 298 -8.89 11.81 -6.37
CA ALA A 298 -9.24 12.68 -7.50
C ALA A 298 -10.66 12.44 -8.03
N ILE A 299 -11.08 11.16 -8.13
CA ILE A 299 -12.43 10.78 -8.56
C ILE A 299 -13.51 11.34 -7.62
N LEU A 300 -13.23 11.33 -6.32
CA LEU A 300 -14.14 11.84 -5.29
C LEU A 300 -14.11 13.37 -5.14
N GLY A 301 -13.24 14.05 -5.91
CA GLY A 301 -13.13 15.52 -5.87
C GLY A 301 -12.22 16.05 -4.75
N GLU A 302 -11.48 15.18 -4.07
CA GLU A 302 -10.56 15.54 -2.99
C GLU A 302 -9.19 15.98 -3.55
N HIS A 303 -9.18 17.02 -4.35
CA HIS A 303 -7.99 17.50 -5.06
C HIS A 303 -6.80 17.86 -4.18
N PRO A 304 -6.95 18.46 -2.98
CA PRO A 304 -5.82 18.69 -2.09
C PRO A 304 -5.11 17.40 -1.69
N HIS A 305 -5.87 16.35 -1.35
CA HIS A 305 -5.33 15.05 -0.97
C HIS A 305 -4.68 14.33 -2.16
N ALA A 306 -5.27 14.45 -3.36
CA ALA A 306 -4.67 13.93 -4.59
C ALA A 306 -3.31 14.60 -4.88
N LYS A 307 -3.20 15.93 -4.70
CA LYS A 307 -1.92 16.65 -4.84
C LYS A 307 -0.89 16.19 -3.81
N MET A 308 -1.29 16.04 -2.55
CA MET A 308 -0.40 15.53 -1.50
C MET A 308 0.05 14.09 -1.77
N ALA A 309 -0.81 13.24 -2.38
CA ALA A 309 -0.44 11.90 -2.81
C ALA A 309 0.61 11.93 -3.93
N GLN A 310 0.48 12.85 -4.91
CA GLN A 310 1.49 13.06 -5.94
C GLN A 310 2.83 13.48 -5.34
N ASP A 311 2.82 14.43 -4.40
CA ASP A 311 4.03 14.91 -3.74
C ASP A 311 4.71 13.79 -2.95
N ARG A 312 3.95 12.92 -2.28
CA ARG A 312 4.48 11.74 -1.61
C ARG A 312 5.08 10.74 -2.59
N LEU A 313 4.39 10.43 -3.68
CA LEU A 313 4.88 9.53 -4.72
C LEU A 313 6.18 10.04 -5.36
N ALA A 314 6.28 11.34 -5.63
CA ALA A 314 7.48 11.98 -6.17
C ALA A 314 8.72 11.89 -5.26
N HIS A 315 8.51 11.63 -3.95
CA HIS A 315 9.59 11.48 -2.98
C HIS A 315 9.75 10.04 -2.47
N SER A 316 9.15 9.07 -3.17
CA SER A 316 9.18 7.67 -2.74
C SER A 316 10.31 6.87 -3.39
N VAL A 317 10.73 7.21 -4.62
CA VAL A 317 11.76 6.48 -5.36
C VAL A 317 12.84 7.40 -5.90
N THR A 318 14.05 6.84 -6.03
CA THR A 318 15.13 7.44 -6.80
C THR A 318 15.46 6.53 -7.97
N VAL A 319 15.64 7.10 -9.16
CA VAL A 319 15.98 6.37 -10.39
C VAL A 319 17.34 6.83 -10.86
N GLU A 320 18.23 5.89 -11.14
CA GLU A 320 19.62 6.17 -11.55
C GLU A 320 19.99 5.32 -12.76
N PHE A 321 20.68 5.93 -13.71
CA PHE A 321 21.40 5.22 -14.75
C PHE A 321 22.82 4.93 -14.26
N THR A 322 23.26 3.68 -14.38
CA THR A 322 24.57 3.25 -13.88
C THR A 322 25.45 2.61 -14.97
N GLY A 323 25.05 2.76 -16.24
CA GLY A 323 25.70 2.13 -17.37
C GLY A 323 26.90 2.90 -17.94
N ALA A 324 27.51 2.31 -18.97
CA ALA A 324 28.57 2.95 -19.73
C ALA A 324 28.05 4.16 -20.51
N GLU A 325 28.77 5.27 -20.46
CA GLU A 325 28.40 6.51 -21.14
C GLU A 325 28.65 6.47 -22.66
N LYS A 326 29.13 5.35 -23.21
CA LYS A 326 29.49 5.20 -24.64
C LYS A 326 28.85 3.94 -25.23
N ALA A 327 28.23 4.10 -26.40
CA ALA A 327 27.67 3.03 -27.20
C ALA A 327 28.37 2.93 -28.56
N VAL A 328 28.41 1.73 -29.16
CA VAL A 328 29.02 1.47 -30.46
C VAL A 328 27.93 1.15 -31.47
N PRO A 329 27.85 1.86 -32.62
CA PRO A 329 26.89 1.55 -33.68
C PRO A 329 27.04 0.11 -34.18
N GLY A 330 25.94 -0.60 -34.32
CA GLY A 330 25.86 -2.00 -34.74
C GLY A 330 26.19 -3.02 -33.66
N SER A 331 26.46 -2.59 -32.42
CA SER A 331 26.75 -3.47 -31.30
C SER A 331 25.57 -3.52 -30.29
N ILE A 332 25.60 -4.54 -29.45
CA ILE A 332 24.67 -4.66 -28.31
C ILE A 332 25.10 -3.66 -27.24
N TYR A 333 24.12 -2.97 -26.69
CA TYR A 333 24.29 -2.10 -25.54
C TYR A 333 23.36 -2.54 -24.42
N THR A 334 23.86 -2.63 -23.19
CA THR A 334 23.08 -2.91 -22.00
C THR A 334 22.99 -1.64 -21.16
N MET A 335 21.79 -1.21 -20.88
CA MET A 335 21.45 -0.02 -20.10
C MET A 335 20.93 -0.45 -18.73
N PRO A 336 21.74 -0.44 -17.68
CA PRO A 336 21.30 -0.73 -16.33
C PRO A 336 20.63 0.51 -15.71
N VAL A 337 19.45 0.28 -15.14
CA VAL A 337 18.66 1.27 -14.43
C VAL A 337 18.45 0.79 -12.99
N LYS A 338 18.88 1.59 -12.04
CA LYS A 338 18.70 1.33 -10.61
C LYS A 338 17.50 2.10 -10.09
N VAL A 339 16.59 1.40 -9.44
CA VAL A 339 15.40 1.98 -8.77
C VAL A 339 15.53 1.72 -7.28
N THR A 340 15.59 2.78 -6.49
CA THR A 340 15.74 2.72 -5.04
C THR A 340 14.44 3.15 -4.37
N ASN A 341 13.91 2.37 -3.42
CA ASN A 341 12.91 2.81 -2.48
C ASN A 341 13.56 3.73 -1.44
N SER A 342 13.61 5.01 -1.73
CA SER A 342 14.29 6.02 -0.90
C SER A 342 13.36 6.67 0.14
N GLY A 343 12.05 6.62 -0.06
CA GLY A 343 11.12 7.40 0.74
C GLY A 343 10.03 6.62 1.47
N ALA A 344 9.75 5.36 1.13
CA ALA A 344 8.73 4.60 1.84
C ALA A 344 9.33 3.72 2.94
N GLY A 345 8.68 3.73 4.11
CA GLY A 345 9.07 2.89 5.25
C GLY A 345 8.59 1.44 5.15
N HIS A 346 7.95 1.08 4.08
CA HIS A 346 7.42 -0.23 3.71
C HIS A 346 7.82 -0.55 2.26
N TYR A 347 7.45 -1.71 1.75
CA TYR A 347 7.75 -2.06 0.36
C TYR A 347 7.03 -1.12 -0.62
N LEU A 348 7.56 -0.99 -1.83
CA LEU A 348 6.97 -0.27 -2.94
C LEU A 348 6.70 -1.19 -4.14
N PRO A 349 5.44 -1.21 -4.60
CA PRO A 349 4.23 -0.67 -3.96
C PRO A 349 3.80 -1.49 -2.74
N THR A 350 2.90 -0.95 -1.91
CA THR A 350 2.29 -1.63 -0.75
C THR A 350 0.77 -1.61 -0.83
N GLY A 351 0.09 -2.13 0.18
CA GLY A 351 -1.36 -2.33 0.19
C GLY A 351 -1.75 -3.54 -0.66
N LEU A 352 -2.75 -3.40 -1.52
CA LEU A 352 -3.16 -4.46 -2.45
C LEU A 352 -2.17 -4.57 -3.63
N THR A 353 -1.02 -5.13 -3.37
CA THR A 353 0.17 -5.11 -4.23
C THR A 353 -0.02 -5.80 -5.59
N PHE A 354 -0.96 -6.73 -5.68
CA PHE A 354 -1.30 -7.47 -6.90
C PHE A 354 -2.17 -6.68 -7.89
N VAL A 355 -2.73 -5.53 -7.47
CA VAL A 355 -3.45 -4.60 -8.35
C VAL A 355 -2.74 -3.27 -8.54
N ARG A 356 -1.72 -2.94 -7.72
CA ARG A 356 -0.94 -1.72 -7.96
C ARG A 356 -0.11 -1.87 -9.22
N GLU A 357 -0.05 -0.83 -10.02
CA GLU A 357 0.86 -0.74 -11.17
C GLU A 357 1.94 0.30 -10.87
N MET A 358 3.12 -0.19 -10.56
CA MET A 358 4.36 0.56 -10.50
C MET A 358 5.31 -0.08 -11.49
N TRP A 359 5.79 0.66 -12.49
CA TRP A 359 6.59 0.06 -13.56
C TRP A 359 7.64 0.99 -14.11
N LEU A 360 8.66 0.43 -14.78
CA LEU A 360 9.65 1.18 -15.53
C LEU A 360 9.17 1.42 -16.96
N ASP A 361 9.17 2.68 -17.35
CA ASP A 361 9.00 3.16 -18.73
C ASP A 361 10.35 3.67 -19.23
N VAL A 362 10.92 2.97 -20.20
CA VAL A 362 12.26 3.24 -20.70
C VAL A 362 12.23 3.52 -22.19
N SER A 363 12.87 4.61 -22.59
CA SER A 363 13.05 4.99 -23.99
C SER A 363 14.47 5.41 -24.28
N VAL A 364 14.96 5.02 -25.45
CA VAL A 364 16.23 5.50 -26.02
C VAL A 364 15.97 5.98 -27.43
N SER A 365 16.44 7.15 -27.78
CA SER A 365 16.34 7.74 -29.12
C SER A 365 17.71 8.24 -29.58
N ASP A 366 17.92 8.25 -30.90
CA ASP A 366 19.10 8.88 -31.48
C ASP A 366 18.92 10.43 -31.58
N SER A 367 19.98 11.14 -31.96
CA SER A 367 19.94 12.60 -32.03
C SER A 367 18.98 13.16 -33.10
N SER A 368 18.49 12.31 -34.03
CA SER A 368 17.45 12.68 -34.99
C SER A 368 16.02 12.50 -34.42
N GLY A 369 15.89 11.95 -33.22
CA GLY A 369 14.62 11.63 -32.59
C GLY A 369 14.05 10.26 -32.94
N ARG A 370 14.77 9.45 -33.72
CA ARG A 370 14.35 8.07 -34.02
C ARG A 370 14.48 7.21 -32.78
N VAL A 371 13.38 6.53 -32.39
CA VAL A 371 13.38 5.59 -31.26
C VAL A 371 14.26 4.39 -31.60
N VAL A 372 15.24 4.13 -30.73
CA VAL A 372 16.19 3.01 -30.80
C VAL A 372 15.74 1.86 -29.90
N TYR A 373 15.19 2.19 -28.76
CA TYR A 373 14.66 1.21 -27.79
C TYR A 373 13.43 1.75 -27.06
N ARG A 374 12.49 0.85 -26.74
CA ARG A 374 11.28 1.19 -25.98
C ARG A 374 10.82 0.01 -25.14
N SER A 375 10.51 0.25 -23.87
CA SER A 375 9.88 -0.70 -22.94
C SER A 375 8.99 0.07 -21.96
N GLY A 376 7.89 -0.56 -21.53
CA GLY A 376 7.00 0.01 -20.52
C GLY A 376 6.04 1.08 -21.04
N ASP A 377 5.92 1.29 -22.35
CA ASP A 377 4.86 2.10 -22.93
C ASP A 377 3.49 1.39 -22.83
N MET A 378 2.44 2.16 -22.97
CA MET A 378 1.06 1.68 -22.90
C MET A 378 0.47 1.54 -24.33
N ASP A 379 -0.51 0.65 -24.47
CA ASP A 379 -1.34 0.59 -25.66
C ASP A 379 -2.44 1.68 -25.66
N GLU A 380 -3.23 1.73 -26.75
CA GLU A 380 -4.33 2.69 -26.89
C GLU A 380 -5.44 2.52 -25.84
N ALA A 381 -5.58 1.34 -25.27
CA ALA A 381 -6.52 1.04 -24.19
C ALA A 381 -5.96 1.38 -22.80
N GLY A 382 -4.73 1.85 -22.73
CA GLY A 382 -4.05 2.22 -21.49
C GLY A 382 -3.48 1.03 -20.71
N ASN A 383 -3.29 -0.14 -21.34
CA ASN A 383 -2.61 -1.26 -20.72
C ASN A 383 -1.11 -1.15 -20.92
N ILE A 384 -0.34 -1.55 -19.91
CA ILE A 384 1.12 -1.66 -20.04
C ILE A 384 1.44 -2.78 -21.02
N LYS A 385 2.26 -2.50 -22.02
CA LYS A 385 2.65 -3.49 -23.02
C LYS A 385 3.47 -4.62 -22.43
N PRO A 386 3.38 -5.86 -22.98
CA PRO A 386 4.18 -7.00 -22.55
C PRO A 386 5.68 -6.71 -22.59
N GLY A 387 6.44 -7.30 -21.64
CA GLY A 387 7.89 -7.13 -21.53
C GLY A 387 8.32 -5.93 -20.67
N ALA A 388 7.37 -5.16 -20.12
CA ALA A 388 7.68 -4.14 -19.14
C ALA A 388 8.08 -4.73 -17.79
N VAL A 389 8.99 -4.06 -17.10
CA VAL A 389 9.30 -4.34 -15.69
C VAL A 389 8.20 -3.74 -14.82
N ILE A 390 7.49 -4.59 -14.09
CA ILE A 390 6.38 -4.18 -13.22
C ILE A 390 6.67 -4.65 -11.80
N TYR A 391 6.71 -3.70 -10.86
CA TYR A 391 6.87 -3.96 -9.43
C TYR A 391 5.52 -4.27 -8.80
N ARG A 392 5.27 -5.53 -8.52
CA ARG A 392 4.03 -6.01 -7.88
C ARG A 392 4.18 -7.43 -7.37
N SER A 393 3.22 -7.89 -6.55
CA SER A 393 3.03 -9.31 -6.32
C SER A 393 2.09 -9.93 -7.36
N VAL A 394 2.20 -11.24 -7.56
CA VAL A 394 1.34 -12.02 -8.46
C VAL A 394 0.62 -13.08 -7.64
N LEU A 395 -0.70 -12.97 -7.59
CA LEU A 395 -1.53 -13.99 -6.94
C LEU A 395 -1.70 -15.21 -7.83
N GLY A 396 -1.90 -16.35 -7.21
CA GLY A 396 -2.14 -17.62 -7.89
C GLY A 396 -3.26 -18.44 -7.29
N LYS A 397 -3.87 -19.24 -8.15
CA LYS A 397 -4.81 -20.30 -7.82
C LYS A 397 -4.26 -21.61 -8.34
N GLU A 398 -4.06 -22.60 -7.45
CA GLU A 398 -3.55 -23.92 -7.83
C GLU A 398 -2.26 -23.88 -8.68
N GLY A 399 -1.33 -22.99 -8.32
CA GLY A 399 -0.05 -22.83 -9.04
C GLY A 399 -0.12 -22.04 -10.34
N ARG A 400 -1.28 -21.50 -10.73
CA ARG A 400 -1.45 -20.71 -11.94
C ARG A 400 -1.63 -19.23 -11.59
N ALA A 401 -0.95 -18.36 -12.31
CA ALA A 401 -1.07 -16.93 -12.13
C ALA A 401 -2.50 -16.44 -12.41
N MET A 402 -3.01 -15.62 -11.53
CA MET A 402 -4.27 -14.92 -11.70
C MET A 402 -4.04 -13.56 -12.39
N LYS A 403 -5.02 -13.09 -13.15
CA LYS A 403 -5.04 -11.70 -13.59
C LYS A 403 -5.18 -10.78 -12.38
N PRO A 404 -4.72 -9.52 -12.45
CA PRO A 404 -5.00 -8.54 -11.41
C PRO A 404 -6.50 -8.52 -11.08
N THR A 405 -6.82 -8.77 -9.83
CA THR A 405 -8.22 -8.90 -9.37
C THR A 405 -8.33 -8.41 -7.95
N LEU A 406 -9.47 -7.90 -7.59
CA LEU A 406 -9.86 -7.67 -6.19
C LEU A 406 -10.74 -8.81 -5.66
N PHE A 407 -10.99 -9.86 -6.47
CA PHE A 407 -11.72 -11.05 -6.06
C PHE A 407 -10.78 -12.06 -5.40
N LEU A 408 -10.58 -11.91 -4.09
CA LEU A 408 -9.57 -12.60 -3.29
C LEU A 408 -9.91 -14.03 -2.85
N PRO A 409 -11.18 -14.46 -2.65
CA PRO A 409 -11.48 -15.82 -2.20
C PRO A 409 -10.93 -16.92 -3.08
N GLU A 410 -10.69 -16.64 -4.35
CA GLU A 410 -10.10 -17.61 -5.27
C GLU A 410 -8.58 -17.72 -5.18
N ALA A 411 -7.91 -16.75 -4.58
CA ALA A 411 -6.46 -16.74 -4.45
C ALA A 411 -6.01 -17.67 -3.33
N THR A 412 -5.09 -18.59 -3.64
CA THR A 412 -4.60 -19.58 -2.69
C THR A 412 -3.13 -19.37 -2.30
N GLN A 413 -2.42 -18.54 -3.04
CA GLN A 413 -0.98 -18.30 -2.82
C GLN A 413 -0.52 -17.02 -3.50
N VAL A 414 0.61 -16.48 -3.06
CA VAL A 414 1.41 -15.51 -3.81
C VAL A 414 2.47 -16.28 -4.58
N LEU A 415 2.48 -16.17 -5.91
CA LEU A 415 3.41 -16.86 -6.79
C LEU A 415 4.76 -16.17 -6.88
N SER A 416 4.75 -14.85 -6.91
CA SER A 416 5.96 -14.04 -6.92
C SER A 416 5.69 -12.66 -6.31
N ASP A 417 6.74 -12.04 -5.81
CA ASP A 417 6.72 -10.68 -5.30
C ASP A 417 7.97 -9.93 -5.79
N HIS A 418 7.75 -9.01 -6.73
CA HIS A 418 8.78 -8.16 -7.30
C HIS A 418 8.54 -6.72 -6.84
N ARG A 419 8.75 -6.47 -5.55
CA ARG A 419 8.61 -5.16 -4.93
C ARG A 419 9.92 -4.71 -4.28
N ILE A 420 10.10 -3.41 -4.14
CA ILE A 420 11.35 -2.84 -3.61
C ILE A 420 11.18 -2.57 -2.11
N ARG A 421 11.97 -3.25 -1.28
CA ARG A 421 11.98 -3.08 0.17
C ARG A 421 12.43 -1.68 0.60
N PRO A 422 12.06 -1.22 1.83
CA PRO A 422 12.52 0.08 2.36
C PRO A 422 14.05 0.20 2.31
N GLN A 423 14.55 1.33 1.80
CA GLN A 423 15.98 1.61 1.60
C GLN A 423 16.72 0.59 0.71
N GLY A 424 15.96 -0.35 0.10
CA GLY A 424 16.47 -1.27 -0.88
C GLY A 424 16.40 -0.72 -2.30
N PHE A 425 17.00 -1.42 -3.23
CA PHE A 425 16.92 -1.08 -4.64
C PHE A 425 16.78 -2.34 -5.49
N ASP A 426 16.35 -2.13 -6.71
CA ASP A 426 16.35 -3.09 -7.79
C ASP A 426 17.22 -2.59 -8.95
N MET A 427 17.80 -3.51 -9.71
CA MET A 427 18.67 -3.20 -10.84
C MET A 427 18.16 -3.93 -12.07
N GLU A 428 17.62 -3.18 -13.02
CA GLU A 428 17.07 -3.72 -14.26
C GLU A 428 17.98 -3.41 -15.44
N GLU A 429 18.20 -4.39 -16.29
CA GLU A 429 19.08 -4.27 -17.46
C GLU A 429 18.25 -4.30 -18.76
N PHE A 430 18.31 -3.22 -19.51
CA PHE A 430 17.66 -3.09 -20.81
C PHE A 430 18.67 -3.26 -21.92
N THR A 431 18.61 -4.40 -22.61
CA THR A 431 19.56 -4.75 -23.68
C THR A 431 18.93 -4.55 -25.04
N PHE A 432 19.63 -3.85 -25.92
CA PHE A 432 19.22 -3.60 -27.28
C PHE A 432 20.40 -3.48 -28.25
N THR A 433 20.16 -3.68 -29.53
CA THR A 433 21.16 -3.41 -30.58
C THR A 433 21.10 -1.96 -31.00
N VAL A 434 22.20 -1.25 -30.91
CA VAL A 434 22.33 0.12 -31.42
C VAL A 434 22.33 0.04 -32.96
N PRO A 435 21.39 0.69 -33.68
CA PRO A 435 21.37 0.65 -35.13
C PRO A 435 22.72 1.14 -35.71
N PRO A 436 23.25 0.48 -36.78
CA PRO A 436 24.53 0.88 -37.36
C PRO A 436 24.56 2.31 -37.90
N ASP A 437 23.41 2.86 -38.24
CA ASP A 437 23.18 4.20 -38.78
C ASP A 437 22.63 5.18 -37.74
N ALA A 438 22.58 4.79 -36.47
CA ALA A 438 22.13 5.67 -35.38
C ALA A 438 23.03 6.91 -35.27
N LYS A 439 22.40 8.06 -35.08
CA LYS A 439 23.10 9.34 -34.92
C LYS A 439 23.30 9.64 -33.44
N GLY A 440 24.55 9.85 -33.05
CA GLY A 440 24.87 10.18 -31.65
C GLY A 440 24.69 11.66 -31.29
N PRO A 441 24.63 12.01 -30.01
CA PRO A 441 24.52 11.07 -28.89
C PRO A 441 23.14 10.42 -28.83
N LEU A 442 23.04 9.22 -28.21
CA LEU A 442 21.74 8.65 -27.86
C LEU A 442 21.19 9.39 -26.63
N LYS A 443 19.90 9.68 -26.64
CA LYS A 443 19.17 10.24 -25.48
C LYS A 443 18.37 9.13 -24.82
N PHE A 444 18.54 8.95 -23.53
CA PHE A 444 17.73 8.00 -22.75
C PHE A 444 16.81 8.73 -21.76
N ARG A 445 15.68 8.09 -21.45
CA ARG A 445 14.81 8.45 -20.35
C ARG A 445 14.27 7.16 -19.72
N ALA A 446 14.47 6.98 -18.42
CA ALA A 446 13.92 5.91 -17.62
C ALA A 446 13.06 6.51 -16.51
N VAL A 447 11.80 6.10 -16.44
CA VAL A 447 10.82 6.66 -15.51
C VAL A 447 10.15 5.55 -14.74
N VAL A 448 10.11 5.65 -13.43
CA VAL A 448 9.20 4.84 -12.62
C VAL A 448 7.84 5.51 -12.62
N ARG A 449 6.84 4.81 -13.17
CA ARG A 449 5.46 5.24 -13.24
C ARG A 449 4.59 4.50 -12.24
N TYR A 450 3.52 5.15 -11.83
CA TYR A 450 2.55 4.59 -10.89
C TYR A 450 1.12 4.87 -11.31
N ARG A 451 0.28 3.86 -11.12
CA ARG A 451 -1.18 3.93 -11.23
C ARG A 451 -1.79 3.05 -10.14
N SER A 452 -2.88 3.50 -9.52
CA SER A 452 -3.49 2.81 -8.37
C SER A 452 -4.05 1.43 -8.71
N ALA A 453 -4.46 1.21 -9.97
CA ALA A 453 -4.95 -0.09 -10.47
C ALA A 453 -4.87 -0.15 -11.99
N PRO A 454 -4.93 -1.34 -12.63
CA PRO A 454 -5.07 -1.48 -14.06
C PRO A 454 -6.36 -0.82 -14.56
N GLN A 455 -6.29 -0.07 -15.67
CA GLN A 455 -7.46 0.56 -16.27
C GLN A 455 -8.54 -0.47 -16.62
N ALA A 456 -8.13 -1.61 -17.17
CA ALA A 456 -9.06 -2.70 -17.51
C ALA A 456 -9.85 -3.20 -16.30
N LEU A 457 -9.20 -3.34 -15.13
CA LEU A 457 -9.89 -3.75 -13.89
C LEU A 457 -10.95 -2.74 -13.47
N VAL A 458 -10.64 -1.45 -13.54
CA VAL A 458 -11.59 -0.40 -13.15
C VAL A 458 -12.74 -0.30 -14.15
N ASN A 459 -12.46 -0.51 -15.44
CA ASN A 459 -13.51 -0.60 -16.48
C ASN A 459 -14.45 -1.78 -16.23
N ASP A 460 -13.92 -2.94 -15.83
CA ASP A 460 -14.71 -4.13 -15.50
C ASP A 460 -15.60 -3.93 -14.26
N LEU A 461 -15.11 -3.16 -13.27
CA LEU A 461 -15.83 -2.91 -12.02
C LEU A 461 -16.89 -1.80 -12.14
N LEU A 462 -16.57 -0.71 -12.82
CA LEU A 462 -17.42 0.49 -12.88
C LEU A 462 -18.18 0.62 -14.22
N GLY A 463 -17.86 -0.20 -15.20
CA GLY A 463 -18.50 -0.19 -16.51
C GLY A 463 -18.37 1.16 -17.23
N LYS A 464 -19.48 1.67 -17.76
CA LYS A 464 -19.52 2.96 -18.49
C LYS A 464 -19.14 4.17 -17.64
N ASP A 465 -19.19 4.06 -16.33
CA ASP A 465 -18.89 5.14 -15.37
C ASP A 465 -17.41 5.09 -14.92
N ALA A 466 -16.61 4.16 -15.50
CA ALA A 466 -15.20 4.04 -15.18
C ALA A 466 -14.42 5.27 -15.64
N PRO A 467 -13.75 5.99 -14.73
CA PRO A 467 -12.89 7.11 -15.10
C PRO A 467 -11.57 6.60 -15.69
N THR A 468 -10.93 7.44 -16.49
CA THR A 468 -9.53 7.21 -16.86
C THR A 468 -8.64 7.46 -15.65
N LEU A 469 -7.91 6.42 -15.23
CA LEU A 469 -7.02 6.54 -14.08
C LEU A 469 -5.76 7.34 -14.43
N PRO A 470 -5.36 8.29 -13.59
CA PRO A 470 -4.14 9.05 -13.81
C PRO A 470 -2.90 8.15 -13.64
N VAL A 471 -1.93 8.33 -14.53
CA VAL A 471 -0.58 7.80 -14.42
C VAL A 471 0.33 8.92 -13.89
N PHE A 472 1.15 8.59 -12.91
CA PHE A 472 2.05 9.54 -12.26
C PHE A 472 3.52 9.09 -12.38
N ASP A 473 4.40 10.02 -12.74
CA ASP A 473 5.84 9.79 -12.82
C ASP A 473 6.46 9.98 -11.42
N MET A 474 6.85 8.90 -10.76
CA MET A 474 7.39 8.91 -9.40
C MET A 474 8.85 9.38 -9.35
N GLY A 475 9.64 8.99 -10.33
CA GLY A 475 11.05 9.36 -10.44
C GLY A 475 11.57 9.14 -11.86
N THR A 476 12.57 9.91 -12.24
CA THR A 476 13.13 9.90 -13.59
C THR A 476 14.66 9.97 -13.56
N ALA A 477 15.30 9.13 -14.40
CA ALA A 477 16.67 9.33 -14.83
C ALA A 477 16.67 9.62 -16.33
N GLU A 478 17.37 10.67 -16.74
CA GLU A 478 17.52 11.03 -18.14
C GLU A 478 18.92 11.54 -18.43
N GLY A 479 19.39 11.37 -19.65
CA GLY A 479 20.72 11.80 -20.05
C GLY A 479 21.08 11.38 -21.46
N THR A 480 22.37 11.39 -21.72
CA THR A 480 22.93 11.03 -23.04
C THR A 480 23.96 9.93 -22.91
N ILE A 481 24.05 9.11 -23.97
CA ILE A 481 25.07 8.09 -24.16
C ILE A 481 25.82 8.46 -25.45
N ASP A 482 27.12 8.74 -25.34
CA ASP A 482 27.93 9.11 -26.49
C ASP A 482 28.11 7.93 -27.45
N MET A 483 28.28 8.25 -28.73
CA MET A 483 28.57 7.25 -29.75
C MET A 483 30.06 7.15 -29.99
N GLN A 484 30.64 5.96 -29.73
CA GLN A 484 32.00 5.68 -30.05
C GLN A 484 32.12 5.36 -31.55
N ALA A 485 33.10 5.95 -32.23
CA ALA A 485 33.39 5.58 -33.60
C ALA A 485 33.72 4.07 -33.68
N LYS A 486 33.13 3.38 -34.65
CA LYS A 486 33.50 1.97 -34.93
C LYS A 486 34.96 1.94 -35.29
N GLU A 487 35.83 1.27 -34.52
CA GLU A 487 37.19 1.04 -34.92
C GLU A 487 37.15 0.29 -36.26
N THR A 488 37.47 0.98 -37.32
CA THR A 488 37.73 0.36 -38.61
C THR A 488 39.01 -0.42 -38.45
N GLY A 489 38.90 -1.72 -38.16
CA GLY A 489 40.06 -2.62 -38.12
C GLY A 489 40.90 -2.45 -39.40
N LYS A 490 42.14 -2.09 -39.21
CA LYS A 490 43.16 -2.12 -40.25
C LYS A 490 43.52 -3.54 -40.60
#